data_f982a0a912e480e58f45c890098683bf
#
_entry.id   f982a0a912e480e58f45c890098683bf
#
_cell.length_a   1.000
_cell.length_b   1.000
_cell.length_c   1.000
_cell.angle_alpha   90.00
_cell.angle_beta   90.00
_cell.angle_gamma   90.00
#
_symmetry.space_group_name_H-M   'P 1'
#
loop_
_entity.id
_entity.type
_entity.pdbx_description
1 polymer ?
#
loop_
_entity_poly.entity_id
_entity_poly.type
_entity_poly.pdbx_seq_one_letter_code
_entity_poly.pdbx_strand_id
1 'polypeptide(L)'
;MAIKTYRPVTPTLRFQTSLVTADLTTSTPYKPLLVTRKRTGGRRNSGDLTIRHHGGGHKQKIRLIDFKREKFGVPGKVATIEYDPNRSARIALVHYADGEKRYILQPVGLKVGATVTSGPEADILVGNALPLKNIPAGTTVHAIELRPGKGAQMARSAGAQAQLVAKEGDYALLKLPSGETRRVLVECMVTIGQVGNTDHENVAIGKAGRNRWKGIRPTNRGVTMNPVDHPHGGGEGKTSGGRHPVTPWGQPTRGYKTRNNKRTDAMIVSRRAK
;
A
#
# COMPACT_ATOMS: atom_id res chain seq x y z
N MET A 1 -2.35 17.68 -2.49
CA MET A 1 -1.45 17.66 -3.67
C MET A 1 -2.29 17.97 -4.89
N ALA A 2 -1.72 18.53 -5.95
CA ALA A 2 -2.47 18.83 -7.15
C ALA A 2 -2.27 17.74 -8.21
N ILE A 3 -3.33 17.43 -8.97
CA ILE A 3 -3.27 16.55 -10.13
C ILE A 3 -3.05 17.41 -11.37
N LYS A 4 -2.00 17.10 -12.13
CA LYS A 4 -1.73 17.74 -13.42
C LYS A 4 -2.56 17.06 -14.50
N THR A 5 -3.34 17.85 -15.21
CA THR A 5 -4.03 17.47 -16.45
C THR A 5 -3.23 17.93 -17.66
N TYR A 6 -3.55 17.40 -18.84
CA TYR A 6 -2.87 17.70 -20.09
C TYR A 6 -3.84 18.29 -21.11
N ARG A 7 -3.36 19.09 -22.05
CA ARG A 7 -4.16 19.55 -23.20
C ARG A 7 -4.62 18.34 -24.02
N PRO A 8 -5.88 18.27 -24.46
CA PRO A 8 -6.47 17.13 -25.14
C PRO A 8 -6.09 17.05 -26.63
N VAL A 9 -4.81 17.16 -26.92
CA VAL A 9 -4.29 17.13 -28.32
C VAL A 9 -4.21 15.72 -28.92
N THR A 10 -4.28 14.68 -28.08
CA THR A 10 -4.35 13.27 -28.52
C THR A 10 -5.38 12.52 -27.70
N PRO A 11 -5.93 11.37 -28.20
CA PRO A 11 -6.90 10.57 -27.45
C PRO A 11 -6.42 10.15 -26.07
N THR A 12 -5.13 9.87 -25.92
CA THR A 12 -4.54 9.46 -24.62
C THR A 12 -4.38 10.63 -23.66
N LEU A 13 -3.95 11.79 -24.14
CA LEU A 13 -3.75 12.98 -23.31
C LEU A 13 -5.06 13.55 -22.77
N ARG A 14 -6.19 13.32 -23.47
CA ARG A 14 -7.53 13.72 -23.02
C ARG A 14 -7.87 13.19 -21.63
N PHE A 15 -7.46 11.97 -21.32
CA PHE A 15 -7.78 11.27 -20.06
C PHE A 15 -6.60 11.10 -19.13
N GLN A 16 -5.39 11.36 -19.62
CA GLN A 16 -4.18 11.16 -18.84
C GLN A 16 -4.04 12.24 -17.76
N THR A 17 -3.73 11.79 -16.55
CA THR A 17 -3.32 12.68 -15.46
C THR A 17 -2.01 12.21 -14.82
N SER A 18 -1.37 13.08 -14.08
CA SER A 18 -0.20 12.75 -13.27
C SER A 18 -0.19 13.56 -11.97
N LEU A 19 0.47 13.02 -10.96
CA LEU A 19 0.69 13.75 -9.72
C LEU A 19 1.71 14.88 -9.94
N VAL A 20 1.48 16.01 -9.29
CA VAL A 20 2.50 17.04 -9.14
C VAL A 20 3.51 16.56 -8.11
N THR A 21 4.78 16.77 -8.38
CA THR A 21 5.90 16.28 -7.58
C THR A 21 6.61 17.39 -6.81
N ALA A 22 5.93 18.51 -6.57
CA ALA A 22 6.49 19.68 -5.88
C ALA A 22 6.90 19.38 -4.41
N ASP A 23 6.34 18.34 -3.83
CA ASP A 23 6.65 17.86 -2.48
C ASP A 23 7.94 17.02 -2.40
N LEU A 24 8.48 16.59 -3.54
CA LEU A 24 9.72 15.82 -3.59
C LEU A 24 10.93 16.75 -3.53
N THR A 25 11.82 16.48 -2.58
CA THR A 25 13.01 17.31 -2.36
C THR A 25 14.22 16.80 -3.12
N THR A 26 14.26 15.52 -3.47
CA THR A 26 15.33 14.94 -4.26
C THR A 26 14.84 13.81 -5.16
N SER A 27 15.50 13.64 -6.30
CA SER A 27 15.30 12.52 -7.22
C SER A 27 16.29 11.37 -6.98
N THR A 28 17.36 11.62 -6.24
CA THR A 28 18.44 10.66 -6.01
C THR A 28 18.25 9.98 -4.65
N PRO A 29 17.97 8.66 -4.61
CA PRO A 29 17.80 7.95 -3.36
C PRO A 29 19.13 7.68 -2.65
N TYR A 30 19.09 7.53 -1.33
CA TYR A 30 20.26 7.22 -0.50
C TYR A 30 20.76 5.79 -0.80
N LYS A 31 21.94 5.68 -1.41
CA LYS A 31 22.49 4.42 -1.97
C LYS A 31 22.61 3.26 -0.98
N PRO A 32 23.07 3.44 0.28
CA PRO A 32 23.21 2.34 1.25
C PRO A 32 21.90 1.64 1.60
N LEU A 33 20.76 2.31 1.47
CA LEU A 33 19.43 1.74 1.74
C LEU A 33 18.73 1.19 0.49
N LEU A 34 19.49 0.93 -0.60
CA LEU A 34 18.96 0.38 -1.84
C LEU A 34 19.36 -1.08 -2.05
N VAL A 35 18.37 -1.92 -2.32
CA VAL A 35 18.55 -3.33 -2.69
C VAL A 35 18.02 -3.58 -4.09
N THR A 36 18.72 -4.42 -4.85
CA THR A 36 18.29 -4.81 -6.20
C THR A 36 17.01 -5.64 -6.12
N ARG A 37 16.00 -5.25 -6.89
CA ARG A 37 14.77 -6.01 -7.02
C ARG A 37 14.90 -7.09 -8.10
N LYS A 38 14.96 -8.36 -7.69
CA LYS A 38 14.80 -9.49 -8.63
C LYS A 38 13.33 -9.56 -9.05
N ARG A 39 13.11 -9.73 -10.36
CA ARG A 39 11.76 -9.88 -10.93
C ARG A 39 11.54 -11.32 -11.34
N THR A 40 10.53 -11.95 -10.79
CA THR A 40 10.17 -13.34 -11.08
C THR A 40 9.16 -13.46 -12.22
N GLY A 41 8.54 -12.36 -12.67
CA GLY A 41 7.50 -12.40 -13.69
C GLY A 41 6.24 -13.18 -13.27
N GLY A 42 5.95 -13.24 -11.98
CA GLY A 42 4.80 -13.99 -11.44
C GLY A 42 5.08 -15.49 -11.26
N ARG A 43 6.36 -15.91 -11.33
CA ARG A 43 6.77 -17.32 -11.19
C ARG A 43 7.25 -17.62 -9.77
N ARG A 44 7.05 -18.88 -9.36
CA ARG A 44 7.63 -19.47 -8.13
C ARG A 44 9.11 -19.85 -8.35
N ASN A 45 9.76 -20.33 -7.29
CA ASN A 45 11.13 -20.86 -7.36
C ASN A 45 11.24 -22.08 -8.28
N SER A 46 10.16 -22.89 -8.40
CA SER A 46 10.04 -24.01 -9.33
C SER A 46 9.88 -23.60 -10.80
N GLY A 47 9.66 -22.30 -11.09
CA GLY A 47 9.45 -21.77 -12.44
C GLY A 47 7.98 -21.70 -12.86
N ASP A 48 7.04 -22.29 -12.10
CA ASP A 48 5.62 -22.30 -12.40
C ASP A 48 4.99 -20.92 -12.28
N LEU A 49 4.10 -20.58 -13.21
CA LEU A 49 3.37 -19.32 -13.22
C LEU A 49 2.24 -19.33 -12.17
N THR A 50 2.38 -18.59 -11.09
CA THR A 50 1.37 -18.48 -10.03
C THR A 50 0.52 -17.24 -10.12
N ILE A 51 1.10 -16.12 -10.58
CA ILE A 51 0.39 -14.86 -10.80
C ILE A 51 0.53 -14.47 -12.26
N ARG A 52 -0.60 -14.49 -12.98
CA ARG A 52 -0.64 -14.14 -14.40
C ARG A 52 -0.47 -12.64 -14.62
N HIS A 53 -0.16 -12.25 -15.85
CA HIS A 53 -0.09 -10.86 -16.33
C HIS A 53 0.94 -9.99 -15.60
N HIS A 54 2.03 -10.57 -15.13
CA HIS A 54 3.19 -9.86 -14.60
C HIS A 54 4.42 -10.10 -15.45
N GLY A 55 5.27 -9.06 -15.59
CA GLY A 55 6.54 -9.14 -16.27
C GLY A 55 6.91 -7.90 -17.05
N GLY A 56 8.18 -7.78 -17.41
CA GLY A 56 8.74 -6.60 -18.04
C GLY A 56 8.72 -5.38 -17.11
N GLY A 57 8.58 -4.21 -17.69
CA GLY A 57 8.55 -2.93 -16.99
C GLY A 57 9.93 -2.38 -16.64
N HIS A 58 9.96 -1.15 -16.13
CA HIS A 58 11.19 -0.42 -15.82
C HIS A 58 11.96 -1.09 -14.66
N LYS A 59 13.31 -1.16 -14.76
CA LYS A 59 14.19 -1.65 -13.67
C LYS A 59 13.98 -0.81 -12.42
N GLN A 60 13.84 -1.46 -11.27
CA GLN A 60 13.56 -0.82 -9.97
C GLN A 60 14.50 -1.35 -8.90
N LYS A 61 14.87 -0.48 -7.96
CA LYS A 61 15.55 -0.84 -6.71
C LYS A 61 14.55 -0.71 -5.55
N ILE A 62 14.65 -1.60 -4.57
CA ILE A 62 13.85 -1.56 -3.35
C ILE A 62 14.55 -0.61 -2.39
N ARG A 63 13.78 0.30 -1.76
CA ARG A 63 14.21 1.09 -0.60
C ARG A 63 13.90 0.28 0.65
N LEU A 64 14.90 0.14 1.53
CA LEU A 64 14.71 -0.47 2.84
C LEU A 64 13.97 0.54 3.72
N ILE A 65 12.73 0.19 4.06
CA ILE A 65 11.87 1.04 4.91
C ILE A 65 11.88 0.46 6.31
N ASP A 66 12.04 1.32 7.29
CA ASP A 66 11.90 0.97 8.70
C ASP A 66 10.40 0.82 9.05
N PHE A 67 9.92 -0.41 8.98
CA PHE A 67 8.56 -0.76 9.40
C PHE A 67 8.47 -1.15 10.87
N LYS A 68 9.60 -1.38 11.54
CA LYS A 68 9.61 -1.76 12.96
C LYS A 68 9.59 -0.56 13.88
N ARG A 69 10.28 0.53 13.46
CA ARG A 69 10.42 1.75 14.27
C ARG A 69 10.98 1.44 15.67
N GLU A 70 11.91 0.49 15.75
CA GLU A 70 12.47 -0.03 17.01
C GLU A 70 13.49 0.87 17.68
N LYS A 71 13.82 2.01 17.07
CA LYS A 71 14.78 2.98 17.59
C LYS A 71 14.09 3.92 18.57
N PHE A 72 13.94 3.45 19.82
CA PHE A 72 13.20 4.18 20.85
C PHE A 72 14.04 5.29 21.47
N GLY A 73 13.39 6.43 21.78
CA GLY A 73 13.98 7.57 22.49
C GLY A 73 14.97 8.39 21.66
N VAL A 74 15.39 7.94 20.50
CA VAL A 74 16.35 8.68 19.66
C VAL A 74 15.60 9.59 18.68
N PRO A 75 15.77 10.93 18.76
CA PRO A 75 15.13 11.84 17.81
C PRO A 75 15.78 11.73 16.43
N GLY A 76 14.94 11.71 15.40
CA GLY A 76 15.37 11.73 14.02
C GLY A 76 14.82 12.95 13.28
N LYS A 77 15.63 13.63 12.49
CA LYS A 77 15.24 14.78 11.67
C LYS A 77 14.93 14.33 10.24
N VAL A 78 13.79 14.71 9.71
CA VAL A 78 13.42 14.46 8.30
C VAL A 78 14.34 15.29 7.40
N ALA A 79 15.18 14.62 6.61
CA ALA A 79 16.12 15.26 5.71
C ALA A 79 15.54 15.46 4.31
N THR A 80 14.90 14.45 3.74
CA THR A 80 14.34 14.49 2.39
C THR A 80 13.01 13.77 2.30
N ILE A 81 12.18 14.16 1.34
CA ILE A 81 10.96 13.46 0.91
C ILE A 81 11.21 12.95 -0.50
N GLU A 82 11.00 11.63 -0.71
CA GLU A 82 11.41 10.96 -1.94
C GLU A 82 10.29 10.12 -2.56
N TYR A 83 10.42 9.89 -3.87
CA TYR A 83 9.59 8.95 -4.61
C TYR A 83 10.12 7.51 -4.49
N ASP A 84 9.23 6.56 -4.19
CA ASP A 84 9.54 5.13 -4.25
C ASP A 84 8.73 4.44 -5.37
N PRO A 85 9.37 3.86 -6.40
CA PRO A 85 8.67 3.17 -7.48
C PRO A 85 8.02 1.84 -7.07
N ASN A 86 8.26 1.35 -5.85
CA ASN A 86 7.74 0.08 -5.36
C ASN A 86 6.45 0.23 -4.55
N ARG A 87 6.04 1.46 -4.24
CA ARG A 87 4.84 1.77 -3.47
C ARG A 87 4.14 3.01 -3.98
N SER A 88 2.88 3.17 -3.59
CA SER A 88 2.09 4.38 -3.91
C SER A 88 2.42 5.55 -2.98
N ALA A 89 2.81 5.27 -1.73
CA ALA A 89 3.18 6.28 -0.74
C ALA A 89 4.53 6.93 -1.03
N ARG A 90 4.70 8.20 -0.64
CA ARG A 90 6.01 8.87 -0.52
C ARG A 90 6.77 8.30 0.66
N ILE A 91 8.09 8.44 0.63
CA ILE A 91 8.97 8.05 1.74
C ILE A 91 9.77 9.26 2.20
N ALA A 92 10.14 9.28 3.47
CA ALA A 92 10.98 10.30 4.06
C ALA A 92 12.28 9.66 4.57
N LEU A 93 13.42 10.25 4.22
CA LEU A 93 14.71 9.89 4.79
C LEU A 93 14.87 10.63 6.12
N VAL A 94 15.09 9.88 7.17
CA VAL A 94 15.30 10.39 8.53
C VAL A 94 16.75 10.20 8.91
N HIS A 95 17.38 11.26 9.40
CA HIS A 95 18.72 11.26 10.02
C HIS A 95 18.53 11.28 11.52
N TYR A 96 18.94 10.21 12.18
CA TYR A 96 18.90 10.11 13.64
C TYR A 96 20.11 10.79 14.29
N ALA A 97 19.96 11.18 15.56
CA ALA A 97 21.00 11.88 16.31
C ALA A 97 22.31 11.06 16.45
N ASP A 98 22.22 9.74 16.40
CA ASP A 98 23.37 8.81 16.42
C ASP A 98 24.02 8.59 15.04
N GLY A 99 23.62 9.33 14.01
CA GLY A 99 24.16 9.26 12.65
C GLY A 99 23.54 8.21 11.75
N GLU A 100 22.69 7.30 12.26
CA GLU A 100 22.00 6.32 11.43
C GLU A 100 20.94 7.00 10.56
N LYS A 101 20.74 6.47 9.35
CA LYS A 101 19.73 6.95 8.39
C LYS A 101 18.75 5.84 8.08
N ARG A 102 17.46 6.15 8.15
CA ARG A 102 16.38 5.19 7.80
C ARG A 102 15.31 5.86 6.96
N TYR A 103 14.69 5.07 6.07
CA TYR A 103 13.47 5.51 5.39
C TYR A 103 12.24 5.15 6.22
N ILE A 104 11.29 6.07 6.27
CA ILE A 104 9.95 5.85 6.82
C ILE A 104 8.90 6.18 5.77
N LEU A 105 7.64 5.76 5.95
CA LEU A 105 6.53 6.27 5.16
C LEU A 105 6.30 7.74 5.53
N GLN A 106 6.06 8.58 4.53
CA GLN A 106 5.71 9.98 4.77
C GLN A 106 4.22 10.10 5.09
N PRO A 107 3.80 10.53 6.28
CA PRO A 107 2.43 10.92 6.56
C PRO A 107 2.10 12.30 5.99
N VAL A 108 0.80 12.57 5.83
CA VAL A 108 0.27 13.89 5.47
C VAL A 108 0.72 14.90 6.52
N GLY A 109 1.23 16.05 6.07
CA GLY A 109 1.67 17.13 6.96
C GLY A 109 3.12 17.04 7.44
N LEU A 110 3.79 15.89 7.28
CA LEU A 110 5.22 15.79 7.61
C LEU A 110 6.07 16.55 6.60
N LYS A 111 6.86 17.50 7.08
CA LYS A 111 7.75 18.36 6.26
C LYS A 111 9.21 18.04 6.52
N VAL A 112 10.06 18.45 5.59
CA VAL A 112 11.53 18.44 5.80
C VAL A 112 11.87 19.33 6.98
N GLY A 113 12.81 18.88 7.82
CA GLY A 113 13.22 19.54 9.05
C GLY A 113 12.41 19.13 10.29
N ALA A 114 11.24 18.48 10.13
CA ALA A 114 10.45 17.98 11.25
C ALA A 114 11.23 16.88 12.01
N THR A 115 11.05 16.85 13.32
CA THR A 115 11.61 15.81 14.19
C THR A 115 10.58 14.69 14.34
N VAL A 116 11.03 13.44 14.29
CA VAL A 116 10.23 12.24 14.54
C VAL A 116 10.90 11.37 15.59
N THR A 117 10.09 10.83 16.49
CA THR A 117 10.54 9.93 17.56
C THR A 117 9.74 8.63 17.53
N SER A 118 10.26 7.62 18.18
CA SER A 118 9.59 6.33 18.33
C SER A 118 9.72 5.87 19.78
N GLY A 119 8.72 5.20 20.29
CA GLY A 119 8.73 4.64 21.64
C GLY A 119 7.48 4.97 22.45
N PRO A 120 7.35 4.39 23.65
CA PRO A 120 6.18 4.58 24.49
C PRO A 120 6.03 6.01 25.03
N GLU A 121 7.13 6.74 25.15
CA GLU A 121 7.18 8.12 25.68
C GLU A 121 7.16 9.19 24.57
N ALA A 122 7.03 8.78 23.31
CA ALA A 122 7.00 9.73 22.20
C ALA A 122 5.69 10.55 22.24
N ASP A 123 5.77 11.83 21.86
CA ASP A 123 4.60 12.70 21.74
C ASP A 123 3.66 12.22 20.64
N ILE A 124 2.35 12.53 20.80
CA ILE A 124 1.30 12.18 19.83
C ILE A 124 1.31 13.17 18.66
N LEU A 125 2.44 13.23 17.95
CA LEU A 125 2.65 14.09 16.79
C LEU A 125 2.70 13.26 15.50
N VAL A 126 2.32 13.89 14.38
CA VAL A 126 2.31 13.24 13.06
C VAL A 126 3.72 12.74 12.70
N GLY A 127 3.83 11.45 12.40
CA GLY A 127 5.09 10.77 12.05
C GLY A 127 5.76 10.04 13.22
N ASN A 128 5.37 10.30 14.45
CA ASN A 128 5.85 9.57 15.61
C ASN A 128 5.23 8.16 15.68
N ALA A 129 5.97 7.20 16.21
CA ALA A 129 5.52 5.83 16.34
C ALA A 129 5.43 5.44 17.82
N LEU A 130 4.25 4.98 18.23
CA LEU A 130 3.93 4.61 19.60
C LEU A 130 3.18 3.26 19.64
N PRO A 131 3.24 2.54 20.78
CA PRO A 131 2.33 1.44 21.02
C PRO A 131 0.88 1.96 21.19
N LEU A 132 -0.09 1.18 20.73
CA LEU A 132 -1.52 1.55 20.78
C LEU A 132 -2.01 1.89 22.18
N LYS A 133 -1.43 1.29 23.21
CA LYS A 133 -1.79 1.56 24.62
C LYS A 133 -1.64 3.04 25.00
N ASN A 134 -0.65 3.75 24.41
CA ASN A 134 -0.31 5.13 24.78
C ASN A 134 -1.01 6.17 23.87
N ILE A 135 -1.85 5.75 22.93
CA ILE A 135 -2.54 6.64 21.99
C ILE A 135 -4.00 6.80 22.42
N PRO A 136 -4.57 8.01 22.51
CA PRO A 136 -5.98 8.20 22.84
C PRO A 136 -6.91 7.67 21.75
N ALA A 137 -8.12 7.27 22.16
CA ALA A 137 -9.19 6.91 21.22
C ALA A 137 -9.53 8.10 20.30
N GLY A 138 -10.02 7.81 19.11
CA GLY A 138 -10.30 8.81 18.07
C GLY A 138 -9.10 9.15 17.17
N THR A 139 -7.86 8.86 17.59
CA THR A 139 -6.65 9.20 16.84
C THR A 139 -6.55 8.42 15.53
N THR A 140 -6.16 9.14 14.48
CA THR A 140 -5.84 8.55 13.17
C THR A 140 -4.42 7.99 13.16
N VAL A 141 -4.27 6.74 12.72
CA VAL A 141 -2.99 6.02 12.69
C VAL A 141 -2.79 5.30 11.36
N HIS A 142 -1.53 5.02 11.04
CA HIS A 142 -1.14 4.22 9.88
C HIS A 142 0.06 3.31 10.23
N ALA A 143 0.54 2.52 9.26
CA ALA A 143 1.68 1.63 9.44
C ALA A 143 1.54 0.77 10.71
N ILE A 144 0.45 -0.01 10.78
CA ILE A 144 0.02 -0.74 11.97
C ILE A 144 0.66 -2.12 12.01
N GLU A 145 1.23 -2.50 13.14
CA GLU A 145 1.66 -3.86 13.41
C GLU A 145 0.45 -4.77 13.71
N LEU A 146 0.60 -6.06 13.43
CA LEU A 146 -0.35 -7.12 13.79
C LEU A 146 0.15 -8.00 14.95
N ARG A 147 1.45 -7.96 15.20
CA ARG A 147 2.13 -8.63 16.31
C ARG A 147 3.28 -7.72 16.77
N PRO A 148 3.48 -7.57 18.06
CA PRO A 148 4.57 -6.73 18.58
C PRO A 148 5.92 -7.13 17.99
N GLY A 149 6.72 -6.14 17.58
CA GLY A 149 8.06 -6.32 17.02
C GLY A 149 8.15 -6.91 15.61
N LYS A 150 7.04 -7.26 14.98
CA LYS A 150 7.04 -7.81 13.61
C LYS A 150 7.21 -6.73 12.53
N GLY A 151 6.93 -5.50 12.86
CA GLY A 151 6.90 -4.38 11.93
C GLY A 151 5.52 -4.18 11.28
N ALA A 152 5.30 -3.00 10.77
CA ALA A 152 4.02 -2.55 10.21
C ALA A 152 3.57 -3.42 9.03
N GLN A 153 2.31 -3.83 9.03
CA GLN A 153 1.69 -4.68 8.00
C GLN A 153 0.44 -4.07 7.38
N MET A 154 -0.32 -3.25 8.11
CA MET A 154 -1.59 -2.65 7.64
C MET A 154 -1.47 -1.14 7.45
N ALA A 155 -2.39 -0.55 6.67
CA ALA A 155 -2.50 0.88 6.39
C ALA A 155 -1.17 1.53 5.94
N ARG A 156 -0.55 1.00 4.86
CA ARG A 156 0.75 1.44 4.34
C ARG A 156 0.69 2.08 2.95
N SER A 157 -0.43 1.95 2.26
CA SER A 157 -0.62 2.53 0.92
C SER A 157 -0.88 4.03 1.00
N ALA A 158 -0.68 4.75 -0.10
CA ALA A 158 -1.01 6.17 -0.21
C ALA A 158 -2.45 6.45 0.25
N GLY A 159 -2.64 7.49 1.05
CA GLY A 159 -3.95 7.86 1.58
C GLY A 159 -4.54 6.92 2.64
N ALA A 160 -3.90 5.78 2.92
CA ALA A 160 -4.43 4.83 3.90
C ALA A 160 -4.31 5.39 5.33
N GLN A 161 -5.38 5.18 6.10
CA GLN A 161 -5.47 5.51 7.51
C GLN A 161 -6.37 4.52 8.23
N ALA A 162 -6.17 4.34 9.51
CA ALA A 162 -7.10 3.65 10.40
C ALA A 162 -7.39 4.54 11.59
N GLN A 163 -8.56 4.38 12.19
CA GLN A 163 -8.93 5.12 13.39
C GLN A 163 -8.91 4.18 14.60
N LEU A 164 -8.28 4.60 15.67
CA LEU A 164 -8.37 3.93 16.96
C LEU A 164 -9.74 4.28 17.58
N VAL A 165 -10.63 3.29 17.63
CA VAL A 165 -12.00 3.50 18.13
C VAL A 165 -12.07 3.38 19.65
N ALA A 166 -11.54 2.30 20.20
CA ALA A 166 -11.55 2.01 21.63
C ALA A 166 -10.38 1.10 22.03
N LYS A 167 -10.14 0.98 23.30
CA LYS A 167 -9.23 0.00 23.91
C LYS A 167 -9.99 -0.82 24.93
N GLU A 168 -9.87 -2.15 24.86
CA GLU A 168 -10.58 -3.11 25.71
C GLU A 168 -9.58 -4.16 26.19
N GLY A 169 -9.14 -4.08 27.44
CA GLY A 169 -8.12 -4.95 28.01
C GLY A 169 -6.84 -4.92 27.16
N ASP A 170 -6.39 -6.09 26.71
CA ASP A 170 -5.17 -6.25 25.92
C ASP A 170 -5.34 -5.89 24.43
N TYR A 171 -6.54 -5.47 24.00
CA TYR A 171 -6.84 -5.21 22.60
C TYR A 171 -7.29 -3.78 22.35
N ALA A 172 -6.86 -3.24 21.21
CA ALA A 172 -7.34 -2.01 20.63
C ALA A 172 -8.25 -2.31 19.44
N LEU A 173 -9.36 -1.59 19.34
CA LEU A 173 -10.29 -1.66 18.21
C LEU A 173 -9.92 -0.63 17.15
N LEU A 174 -9.55 -1.10 15.97
CA LEU A 174 -9.15 -0.27 14.83
C LEU A 174 -10.18 -0.37 13.71
N LYS A 175 -10.72 0.78 13.29
CA LYS A 175 -11.52 0.89 12.08
C LYS A 175 -10.56 1.09 10.89
N LEU A 176 -10.49 0.09 10.01
CA LEU A 176 -9.58 0.02 8.88
C LEU A 176 -10.11 0.80 7.67
N PRO A 177 -9.26 1.11 6.66
CA PRO A 177 -9.67 1.77 5.42
C PRO A 177 -10.77 1.02 4.65
N SER A 178 -10.84 -0.30 4.82
CA SER A 178 -11.89 -1.15 4.22
C SER A 178 -13.27 -1.00 4.87
N GLY A 179 -13.38 -0.29 6.00
CA GLY A 179 -14.57 -0.23 6.85
C GLY A 179 -14.70 -1.36 7.86
N GLU A 180 -13.78 -2.35 7.83
CA GLU A 180 -13.71 -3.43 8.81
C GLU A 180 -13.21 -2.90 10.16
N THR A 181 -13.85 -3.31 11.25
CA THR A 181 -13.35 -3.08 12.61
C THR A 181 -12.64 -4.34 13.11
N ARG A 182 -11.40 -4.17 13.56
CA ARG A 182 -10.52 -5.27 13.93
C ARG A 182 -9.84 -5.05 15.27
N ARG A 183 -9.69 -6.13 16.04
CA ARG A 183 -8.87 -6.18 17.27
C ARG A 183 -7.39 -6.32 16.90
N VAL A 184 -6.55 -5.55 17.58
CA VAL A 184 -5.08 -5.61 17.52
C VAL A 184 -4.55 -5.46 18.93
N LEU A 185 -3.48 -6.17 19.30
CA LEU A 185 -2.88 -6.07 20.62
C LEU A 185 -2.43 -4.64 20.91
N VAL A 186 -2.66 -4.14 22.11
CA VAL A 186 -2.32 -2.76 22.53
C VAL A 186 -0.82 -2.46 22.53
N GLU A 187 0.01 -3.50 22.58
CA GLU A 187 1.48 -3.38 22.48
C GLU A 187 1.98 -3.16 21.07
N CYS A 188 1.15 -3.41 20.05
CA CYS A 188 1.53 -3.20 18.65
C CYS A 188 1.85 -1.75 18.37
N MET A 189 2.98 -1.53 17.68
CA MET A 189 3.41 -0.21 17.24
C MET A 189 2.57 0.27 16.06
N VAL A 190 2.27 1.57 16.08
CA VAL A 190 1.63 2.28 14.97
C VAL A 190 2.27 3.65 14.79
N THR A 191 2.07 4.26 13.63
CA THR A 191 2.52 5.64 13.37
C THR A 191 1.33 6.58 13.33
N ILE A 192 1.44 7.73 13.97
CA ILE A 192 0.39 8.76 14.05
C ILE A 192 0.20 9.43 12.68
N GLY A 193 -1.06 9.65 12.31
CA GLY A 193 -1.47 10.37 11.10
C GLY A 193 -1.90 9.45 9.95
N GLN A 194 -2.18 10.04 8.80
CA GLN A 194 -2.56 9.40 7.53
C GLN A 194 -1.36 9.31 6.61
N VAL A 195 -1.23 8.24 5.82
CA VAL A 195 -0.18 8.13 4.79
C VAL A 195 -0.36 9.21 3.73
N GLY A 196 0.72 9.85 3.33
CA GLY A 196 0.74 10.91 2.31
C GLY A 196 0.37 10.42 0.91
N ASN A 197 0.45 11.35 -0.07
CA ASN A 197 0.11 11.10 -1.48
C ASN A 197 -1.35 10.68 -1.70
N THR A 198 -2.29 11.33 -1.02
CA THR A 198 -3.73 11.00 -1.01
C THR A 198 -4.37 10.97 -2.39
N ASP A 199 -3.92 11.83 -3.32
CA ASP A 199 -4.46 11.91 -4.69
C ASP A 199 -3.97 10.80 -5.63
N HIS A 200 -3.20 9.84 -5.13
CA HIS A 200 -2.66 8.74 -5.95
C HIS A 200 -3.76 7.90 -6.62
N GLU A 201 -4.89 7.70 -5.97
CA GLU A 201 -6.02 6.93 -6.50
C GLU A 201 -6.71 7.63 -7.68
N ASN A 202 -6.66 8.96 -7.72
CA ASN A 202 -7.31 9.79 -8.74
C ASN A 202 -6.51 9.90 -10.04
N VAL A 203 -5.34 9.23 -10.13
CA VAL A 203 -4.47 9.28 -11.31
C VAL A 203 -4.99 8.38 -12.42
N ALA A 204 -5.38 8.98 -13.55
CA ALA A 204 -5.72 8.26 -14.76
C ALA A 204 -4.46 7.95 -15.59
N ILE A 205 -4.23 6.66 -15.88
CA ILE A 205 -3.05 6.20 -16.60
C ILE A 205 -3.04 6.67 -18.06
N GLY A 206 -4.20 6.72 -18.71
CA GLY A 206 -4.44 7.26 -20.05
C GLY A 206 -3.98 6.38 -21.21
N LYS A 207 -2.97 5.51 -21.06
CA LYS A 207 -2.50 4.61 -22.13
C LYS A 207 -1.97 3.27 -21.61
N ALA A 208 -2.12 2.23 -22.44
CA ALA A 208 -1.66 0.87 -22.12
C ALA A 208 -0.14 0.79 -21.89
N GLY A 209 0.65 1.59 -22.60
CA GLY A 209 2.10 1.62 -22.44
C GLY A 209 2.58 1.97 -21.02
N ARG A 210 1.87 2.83 -20.29
CA ARG A 210 2.19 3.13 -18.88
C ARG A 210 2.00 1.91 -17.97
N ASN A 211 1.00 1.06 -18.24
CA ASN A 211 0.85 -0.22 -17.54
C ASN A 211 2.02 -1.16 -17.85
N ARG A 212 2.46 -1.20 -19.11
CA ARG A 212 3.64 -1.99 -19.51
C ARG A 212 4.90 -1.53 -18.75
N TRP A 213 5.10 -0.24 -18.57
CA TRP A 213 6.23 0.30 -17.78
C TRP A 213 6.17 -0.13 -16.30
N LYS A 214 4.98 -0.30 -15.75
CA LYS A 214 4.77 -0.81 -14.38
C LYS A 214 4.99 -2.31 -14.25
N GLY A 215 5.12 -3.04 -15.37
CA GLY A 215 5.28 -4.49 -15.40
C GLY A 215 3.96 -5.26 -15.47
N ILE A 216 2.87 -4.58 -15.80
CA ILE A 216 1.57 -5.19 -16.02
C ILE A 216 1.47 -5.60 -17.50
N ARG A 217 1.27 -6.88 -17.76
CA ARG A 217 1.07 -7.42 -19.10
C ARG A 217 -0.41 -7.32 -19.50
N PRO A 218 -0.71 -7.32 -20.82
CA PRO A 218 -2.08 -7.37 -21.31
C PRO A 218 -2.85 -8.59 -20.80
N THR A 219 -4.14 -8.43 -20.59
CA THR A 219 -5.06 -9.48 -20.11
C THR A 219 -6.15 -9.70 -21.15
N ASN A 220 -6.36 -10.96 -21.53
CA ASN A 220 -7.50 -11.36 -22.35
C ASN A 220 -8.70 -11.65 -21.45
N ARG A 221 -9.90 -11.30 -21.91
CA ARG A 221 -11.15 -11.65 -21.23
C ARG A 221 -11.47 -13.13 -21.48
N GLY A 222 -12.06 -13.81 -20.51
CA GLY A 222 -12.46 -15.22 -20.67
C GLY A 222 -13.40 -15.48 -21.85
N VAL A 223 -14.27 -14.52 -22.18
CA VAL A 223 -15.22 -14.59 -23.32
C VAL A 223 -14.50 -14.66 -24.68
N THR A 224 -13.25 -14.19 -24.77
CA THR A 224 -12.45 -14.23 -26.02
C THR A 224 -11.54 -15.45 -26.10
N MET A 225 -11.66 -16.38 -25.18
CA MET A 225 -10.89 -17.62 -25.13
C MET A 225 -11.69 -18.78 -25.69
N ASN A 226 -11.05 -19.92 -25.90
CA ASN A 226 -11.72 -21.17 -26.22
C ASN A 226 -12.35 -21.82 -24.96
N PRO A 227 -13.34 -22.74 -25.14
CA PRO A 227 -13.98 -23.43 -24.00
C PRO A 227 -13.01 -24.16 -23.09
N VAL A 228 -11.91 -24.69 -23.63
CA VAL A 228 -10.86 -25.38 -22.87
C VAL A 228 -10.09 -24.45 -21.93
N ASP A 229 -9.98 -23.15 -22.28
CA ASP A 229 -9.16 -22.18 -21.54
C ASP A 229 -9.95 -21.44 -20.46
N HIS A 230 -11.26 -21.29 -20.65
CA HIS A 230 -12.09 -20.52 -19.72
C HIS A 230 -13.57 -20.97 -19.78
N PRO A 231 -14.27 -21.05 -18.63
CA PRO A 231 -15.72 -21.39 -18.60
C PRO A 231 -16.64 -20.41 -19.36
N HIS A 232 -16.14 -19.20 -19.70
CA HIS A 232 -16.84 -18.22 -20.56
C HIS A 232 -16.40 -18.28 -22.02
N GLY A 233 -15.54 -19.21 -22.38
CA GLY A 233 -15.00 -19.36 -23.72
C GLY A 233 -15.98 -20.00 -24.70
N GLY A 234 -15.69 -19.83 -25.97
CA GLY A 234 -16.47 -20.39 -27.08
C GLY A 234 -17.49 -19.42 -27.66
N GLY A 235 -18.25 -19.93 -28.64
CA GLY A 235 -19.26 -19.19 -29.39
C GLY A 235 -18.68 -18.51 -30.65
N GLU A 236 -19.58 -17.98 -31.49
CA GLU A 236 -19.22 -17.23 -32.69
C GLU A 236 -19.42 -15.73 -32.51
N GLY A 237 -18.46 -14.93 -33.01
CA GLY A 237 -18.53 -13.47 -32.99
C GLY A 237 -18.50 -12.89 -31.57
N LYS A 238 -19.42 -11.96 -31.28
CA LYS A 238 -19.53 -11.27 -29.97
C LYS A 238 -20.52 -12.01 -29.06
N THR A 239 -20.13 -13.18 -28.57
CA THR A 239 -20.95 -13.96 -27.63
C THR A 239 -20.95 -13.34 -26.23
N SER A 240 -22.04 -13.61 -25.48
CA SER A 240 -22.13 -13.29 -24.05
C SER A 240 -21.39 -14.35 -23.20
N GLY A 241 -21.17 -14.08 -21.90
CA GLY A 241 -20.54 -15.05 -21.00
C GLY A 241 -21.33 -16.32 -20.73
N GLY A 242 -22.62 -16.37 -21.07
CA GLY A 242 -23.52 -17.52 -20.99
C GLY A 242 -23.83 -18.01 -19.56
N ARG A 243 -23.22 -17.47 -18.54
CA ARG A 243 -23.36 -17.86 -17.13
C ARG A 243 -22.92 -16.73 -16.18
N HIS A 244 -23.15 -16.93 -14.89
CA HIS A 244 -22.61 -16.01 -13.87
C HIS A 244 -21.10 -15.84 -14.00
N PRO A 245 -20.53 -14.63 -13.72
CA PRO A 245 -19.10 -14.40 -13.82
C PRO A 245 -18.28 -15.34 -12.93
N VAL A 246 -17.37 -16.08 -13.53
CA VAL A 246 -16.49 -17.02 -12.84
C VAL A 246 -15.03 -16.81 -13.22
N THR A 247 -14.12 -17.31 -12.39
CA THR A 247 -12.68 -17.38 -12.67
C THR A 247 -12.40 -18.48 -13.71
N PRO A 248 -11.19 -18.57 -14.29
CA PRO A 248 -10.78 -19.69 -15.16
C PRO A 248 -10.95 -21.07 -14.53
N TRP A 249 -10.97 -21.14 -13.21
CA TRP A 249 -11.17 -22.37 -12.42
C TRP A 249 -12.62 -22.61 -12.00
N GLY A 250 -13.56 -21.82 -12.54
CA GLY A 250 -15.00 -21.99 -12.28
C GLY A 250 -15.50 -21.35 -10.98
N GLN A 251 -14.65 -20.73 -10.19
CA GLN A 251 -15.06 -20.10 -8.94
C GLN A 251 -15.81 -18.79 -9.19
N PRO A 252 -17.01 -18.56 -8.56
CA PRO A 252 -17.74 -17.31 -8.70
C PRO A 252 -16.91 -16.09 -8.31
N THR A 253 -16.97 -15.01 -9.13
CA THR A 253 -16.22 -13.78 -8.89
C THR A 253 -17.05 -12.69 -8.20
N ARG A 254 -18.37 -12.86 -8.10
CA ARG A 254 -19.29 -11.94 -7.43
C ARG A 254 -20.06 -12.65 -6.32
N GLY A 255 -20.21 -11.99 -5.19
CA GLY A 255 -21.01 -12.45 -4.04
C GLY A 255 -20.41 -13.58 -3.23
N TYR A 256 -19.49 -14.34 -3.75
CA TYR A 256 -18.87 -15.46 -3.04
C TYR A 256 -17.85 -14.98 -2.01
N LYS A 257 -17.98 -15.46 -0.76
CA LYS A 257 -17.04 -15.15 0.33
C LYS A 257 -15.80 -16.02 0.18
N THR A 258 -14.72 -15.45 -0.35
CA THR A 258 -13.45 -16.17 -0.60
C THR A 258 -12.56 -16.27 0.63
N ARG A 259 -12.74 -15.44 1.66
CA ARG A 259 -11.94 -15.50 2.89
C ARG A 259 -12.27 -16.77 3.66
N ASN A 260 -11.25 -17.60 3.90
CA ASN A 260 -11.35 -18.84 4.68
C ASN A 260 -10.18 -18.93 5.69
N ASN A 261 -9.97 -17.87 6.47
CA ASN A 261 -8.91 -17.84 7.49
C ASN A 261 -9.51 -17.85 8.88
N LYS A 262 -9.88 -19.04 9.36
CA LYS A 262 -10.48 -19.26 10.68
C LYS A 262 -9.65 -18.70 11.84
N ARG A 263 -8.32 -18.80 11.74
CA ARG A 263 -7.40 -18.37 12.81
C ARG A 263 -7.48 -16.88 13.14
N THR A 264 -7.76 -16.02 12.16
CA THR A 264 -7.81 -14.56 12.33
C THR A 264 -9.22 -13.99 12.27
N ASP A 265 -10.25 -14.83 12.10
CA ASP A 265 -11.64 -14.38 12.10
C ASP A 265 -12.08 -13.85 13.48
N ALA A 266 -11.59 -14.44 14.57
CA ALA A 266 -11.86 -13.97 15.94
C ALA A 266 -11.37 -12.52 16.20
N MET A 267 -10.41 -12.02 15.39
CA MET A 267 -9.93 -10.65 15.51
C MET A 267 -10.80 -9.64 14.75
N ILE A 268 -11.78 -10.08 13.96
CA ILE A 268 -12.69 -9.20 13.21
C ILE A 268 -13.96 -9.04 14.03
N VAL A 269 -14.20 -7.84 14.54
CA VAL A 269 -15.41 -7.51 15.32
C VAL A 269 -16.57 -7.21 14.37
N SER A 270 -16.33 -6.36 13.38
CA SER A 270 -17.35 -6.01 12.39
C SER A 270 -16.73 -6.00 10.98
N ARG A 271 -17.42 -6.63 10.05
CA ARG A 271 -17.06 -6.56 8.63
C ARG A 271 -17.63 -5.28 8.01
N ARG A 272 -17.09 -4.87 6.84
CA ARG A 272 -17.66 -3.73 6.12
C ARG A 272 -19.16 -3.97 5.85
N ALA A 273 -19.97 -2.96 6.05
CA ALA A 273 -21.36 -2.98 5.57
C ALA A 273 -21.40 -3.24 4.06
N LYS A 274 -22.42 -3.97 3.63
CA LYS A 274 -22.68 -4.24 2.20
C LYS A 274 -23.16 -2.98 1.50
#